data_f77969ca0bcb8270db894ededa7b7c07
#
_entry.id   f77969ca0bcb8270db894ededa7b7c07
#
_cell.length_a   1.000
_cell.length_b   1.000
_cell.length_c   1.000
_cell.angle_alpha   90.00
_cell.angle_beta   90.00
_cell.angle_gamma   90.00
#
_symmetry.space_group_name_H-M   'P 1'
#
loop_
_entity.id
_entity.type
_entity.pdbx_description
1 polymer ?
#
loop_
_entity_poly.entity_id
_entity_poly.type
_entity_poly.pdbx_seq_one_letter_code
_entity_poly.pdbx_strand_id
1 'polypeptide(L)'
;MTEGDRVIEAVVFDMDGVLVDSEPVWERVRREFVAAHGGHWPADAQHRLMGMSTAEWSAYMAADFGLDFSPAQVAERIIDGLAAQYASRLPLLPGAVDAVRRLAARWPLAVASSSPASLIAVVLDAAELRSAFTAAVSSEEVERGKPAPDVYLAAAARLGVRPDTGAAVEDSSNGLRAAAAAGLAVIAIPRPEYPPAEDALRLARIVLSSLTELTVDTIRGLC
;
A
#
# COMPACT_ATOMS: atom_id res chain seq x y z
N MET A 1 -11.18 -32.59 0.55
CA MET A 1 -10.07 -32.05 1.37
C MET A 1 -10.73 -31.28 2.48
N THR A 2 -10.60 -31.74 3.70
CA THR A 2 -11.18 -31.15 4.92
C THR A 2 -10.58 -29.79 5.19
N GLU A 3 -11.36 -28.86 5.72
CA GLU A 3 -11.02 -27.48 6.12
C GLU A 3 -9.97 -27.37 7.27
N GLY A 4 -9.22 -28.42 7.53
CA GLY A 4 -8.22 -28.51 8.59
C GLY A 4 -6.80 -28.39 8.06
N ASP A 5 -6.06 -27.45 8.60
CA ASP A 5 -4.64 -27.15 8.44
C ASP A 5 -4.25 -26.23 7.27
N ARG A 6 -4.92 -25.08 7.10
CA ARG A 6 -4.29 -23.97 6.39
C ARG A 6 -3.16 -23.43 7.27
N VAL A 7 -1.92 -23.59 6.82
CA VAL A 7 -0.76 -22.96 7.46
C VAL A 7 -0.42 -21.71 6.66
N ILE A 8 -0.27 -20.57 7.32
CA ILE A 8 0.25 -19.36 6.66
C ILE A 8 1.75 -19.55 6.45
N GLU A 9 2.19 -19.42 5.19
CA GLU A 9 3.57 -19.60 4.76
C GLU A 9 4.27 -18.28 4.46
N ALA A 10 3.52 -17.19 4.20
CA ALA A 10 4.06 -15.88 3.88
C ALA A 10 3.11 -14.75 4.27
N VAL A 11 3.64 -13.53 4.45
CA VAL A 11 2.83 -12.34 4.72
C VAL A 11 3.17 -11.24 3.70
N VAL A 12 2.14 -10.66 3.10
CA VAL A 12 2.24 -9.56 2.14
C VAL A 12 1.67 -8.30 2.77
N PHE A 13 2.48 -7.27 2.84
CA PHE A 13 2.06 -5.96 3.37
C PHE A 13 1.70 -5.01 2.24
N ASP A 14 0.62 -4.29 2.37
CA ASP A 14 0.54 -2.98 1.71
C ASP A 14 1.54 -2.01 2.36
N MET A 15 1.82 -0.90 1.69
CA MET A 15 2.77 0.10 2.16
C MET A 15 2.06 1.36 2.66
N ASP A 16 1.27 1.97 1.80
CA ASP A 16 0.60 3.26 2.03
C ASP A 16 -0.60 3.07 2.95
N GLY A 17 -0.65 3.74 4.09
CA GLY A 17 -1.69 3.55 5.10
C GLY A 17 -1.48 2.34 6.03
N VAL A 18 -0.53 1.45 5.70
CA VAL A 18 -0.14 0.30 6.56
C VAL A 18 1.22 0.52 7.22
N LEU A 19 2.26 0.78 6.44
CA LEU A 19 3.61 1.05 6.98
C LEU A 19 3.87 2.54 7.16
N VAL A 20 3.32 3.36 6.25
CA VAL A 20 3.55 4.80 6.15
C VAL A 20 2.24 5.55 6.19
N ASP A 21 2.15 6.60 6.99
CA ASP A 21 1.07 7.59 6.95
C ASP A 21 1.27 8.53 5.76
N SER A 22 1.01 8.01 4.58
CA SER A 22 1.40 8.65 3.31
C SER A 22 0.42 9.72 2.83
N GLU A 23 -0.88 9.58 3.07
CA GLU A 23 -1.91 10.46 2.51
C GLU A 23 -1.68 11.97 2.80
N PRO A 24 -1.32 12.39 4.04
CA PRO A 24 -1.01 13.79 4.30
C PRO A 24 0.22 14.31 3.54
N VAL A 25 1.19 13.42 3.23
CA VAL A 25 2.39 13.78 2.47
C VAL A 25 2.05 13.91 1.00
N TRP A 26 1.26 12.97 0.45
CA TRP A 26 0.75 13.01 -0.92
C TRP A 26 -0.03 14.31 -1.17
N GLU A 27 -0.97 14.66 -0.28
CA GLU A 27 -1.75 15.89 -0.41
C GLU A 27 -0.84 17.12 -0.40
N ARG A 28 0.09 17.20 0.57
CA ARG A 28 1.00 18.33 0.69
C ARG A 28 1.86 18.51 -0.55
N VAL A 29 2.53 17.45 -1.03
CA VAL A 29 3.42 17.53 -2.18
C VAL A 29 2.64 17.92 -3.45
N ARG A 30 1.46 17.36 -3.65
CA ARG A 30 0.59 17.71 -4.78
C ARG A 30 0.14 19.17 -4.71
N ARG A 31 -0.27 19.67 -3.55
CA ARG A 31 -0.69 21.09 -3.34
C ARG A 31 0.48 22.04 -3.57
N GLU A 32 1.64 21.74 -3.02
CA GLU A 32 2.85 22.54 -3.20
C GLU A 32 3.25 22.62 -4.68
N PHE A 33 3.18 21.48 -5.39
CA PHE A 33 3.47 21.43 -6.83
C PHE A 33 2.47 22.30 -7.61
N VAL A 34 1.17 22.17 -7.37
CA VAL A 34 0.13 22.96 -8.05
C VAL A 34 0.31 24.44 -7.79
N ALA A 35 0.54 24.84 -6.53
CA ALA A 35 0.74 26.24 -6.15
C ALA A 35 2.01 26.83 -6.78
N ALA A 36 3.11 26.11 -6.83
CA ALA A 36 4.37 26.55 -7.41
C ALA A 36 4.30 26.79 -8.93
N HIS A 37 3.33 26.17 -9.60
CA HIS A 37 3.16 26.27 -11.06
C HIS A 37 1.91 27.04 -11.49
N GLY A 38 1.33 27.83 -10.55
CA GLY A 38 0.21 28.74 -10.87
C GLY A 38 -1.14 28.01 -11.11
N GLY A 39 -1.22 26.75 -10.77
CA GLY A 39 -2.45 25.98 -10.83
C GLY A 39 -3.43 26.29 -9.69
N HIS A 40 -4.59 25.67 -9.73
CA HIS A 40 -5.59 25.76 -8.67
C HIS A 40 -5.88 24.39 -8.06
N TRP A 41 -6.11 24.32 -6.77
CA TRP A 41 -6.45 23.09 -6.05
C TRP A 41 -7.97 23.04 -5.82
N PRO A 42 -8.73 22.14 -6.51
CA PRO A 42 -10.16 21.97 -6.26
C PRO A 42 -10.45 21.55 -4.82
N ALA A 43 -11.59 21.97 -4.28
CA ALA A 43 -11.93 21.71 -2.87
C ALA A 43 -12.06 20.21 -2.55
N ASP A 44 -12.48 19.40 -3.51
CA ASP A 44 -12.65 17.95 -3.41
C ASP A 44 -11.46 17.13 -3.96
N ALA A 45 -10.38 17.81 -4.37
CA ALA A 45 -9.25 17.19 -5.07
C ALA A 45 -8.67 16.00 -4.31
N GLN A 46 -8.39 16.16 -3.01
CA GLN A 46 -7.81 15.08 -2.21
C GLN A 46 -8.70 13.83 -2.24
N HIS A 47 -9.99 13.99 -2.00
CA HIS A 47 -10.93 12.87 -2.01
C HIS A 47 -10.98 12.16 -3.39
N ARG A 48 -10.92 12.93 -4.47
CA ARG A 48 -10.94 12.39 -5.84
C ARG A 48 -9.64 11.66 -6.21
N LEU A 49 -8.51 12.16 -5.74
CA LEU A 49 -7.18 11.61 -6.03
C LEU A 49 -6.87 10.32 -5.28
N MET A 50 -7.54 10.09 -4.13
CA MET A 50 -7.33 8.89 -3.33
C MET A 50 -7.69 7.61 -4.10
N GLY A 51 -6.77 6.65 -4.06
CA GLY A 51 -6.96 5.34 -4.69
C GLY A 51 -6.79 5.31 -6.21
N MET A 52 -6.51 6.44 -6.86
CA MET A 52 -6.15 6.48 -8.27
C MET A 52 -4.75 5.93 -8.50
N SER A 53 -4.56 5.23 -9.62
CA SER A 53 -3.24 4.85 -10.13
C SER A 53 -2.43 6.08 -10.56
N THR A 54 -1.11 5.92 -10.71
CA THR A 54 -0.21 7.00 -11.18
C THR A 54 -0.70 7.60 -12.50
N ALA A 55 -1.13 6.78 -13.44
CA ALA A 55 -1.65 7.23 -14.73
C ALA A 55 -2.95 8.03 -14.58
N GLU A 56 -3.86 7.59 -13.71
CA GLU A 56 -5.15 8.25 -13.50
C GLU A 56 -4.99 9.60 -12.81
N TRP A 57 -4.31 9.66 -11.64
CA TRP A 57 -4.19 10.93 -10.91
C TRP A 57 -3.34 11.95 -11.66
N SER A 58 -2.29 11.54 -12.37
CA SER A 58 -1.46 12.48 -13.14
C SER A 58 -2.20 13.05 -14.35
N ALA A 59 -2.99 12.22 -15.04
CA ALA A 59 -3.84 12.68 -16.13
C ALA A 59 -4.93 13.65 -15.63
N TYR A 60 -5.58 13.32 -14.50
CA TYR A 60 -6.58 14.19 -13.89
C TYR A 60 -5.98 15.54 -13.47
N MET A 61 -4.83 15.55 -12.81
CA MET A 61 -4.17 16.79 -12.40
C MET A 61 -3.73 17.64 -13.59
N ALA A 62 -3.17 17.02 -14.63
CA ALA A 62 -2.75 17.73 -15.83
C ALA A 62 -3.93 18.38 -16.56
N ALA A 63 -5.11 17.72 -16.59
CA ALA A 63 -6.28 18.22 -17.28
C ALA A 63 -7.02 19.32 -16.50
N ASP A 64 -7.20 19.15 -15.20
CA ASP A 64 -8.20 19.89 -14.42
C ASP A 64 -7.61 20.91 -13.44
N PHE A 65 -6.28 20.92 -13.20
CA PHE A 65 -5.67 21.79 -12.18
C PHE A 65 -5.01 23.06 -12.75
N GLY A 66 -5.16 23.30 -14.06
CA GLY A 66 -4.58 24.49 -14.72
C GLY A 66 -3.06 24.43 -14.86
N LEU A 67 -2.51 23.24 -15.00
CA LEU A 67 -1.08 22.98 -15.12
C LEU A 67 -0.65 22.90 -16.60
N ASP A 68 0.44 23.54 -16.97
CA ASP A 68 1.05 23.41 -18.29
C ASP A 68 2.14 22.31 -18.29
N PHE A 69 1.69 21.08 -17.97
CA PHE A 69 2.53 19.87 -17.89
C PHE A 69 1.79 18.67 -18.48
N SER A 70 2.53 17.78 -19.15
CA SER A 70 1.97 16.47 -19.50
C SER A 70 1.75 15.60 -18.25
N PRO A 71 0.83 14.60 -18.31
CA PRO A 71 0.64 13.66 -17.22
C PRO A 71 1.95 13.02 -16.72
N ALA A 72 2.83 12.64 -17.63
CA ALA A 72 4.13 12.05 -17.28
C ALA A 72 5.02 13.02 -16.48
N GLN A 73 5.06 14.28 -16.86
CA GLN A 73 5.82 15.30 -16.14
C GLN A 73 5.21 15.61 -14.76
N VAL A 74 3.87 15.62 -14.65
CA VAL A 74 3.19 15.76 -13.36
C VAL A 74 3.54 14.61 -12.44
N ALA A 75 3.49 13.37 -12.95
CA ALA A 75 3.83 12.18 -12.19
C ALA A 75 5.27 12.21 -11.71
N GLU A 76 6.24 12.43 -12.61
CA GLU A 76 7.66 12.49 -12.29
C GLU A 76 7.96 13.48 -11.16
N ARG A 77 7.49 14.74 -11.29
CA ARG A 77 7.79 15.80 -10.31
C ARG A 77 7.18 15.53 -8.94
N ILE A 78 5.96 14.99 -8.91
CA ILE A 78 5.30 14.66 -7.64
C ILE A 78 5.99 13.46 -6.98
N ILE A 79 6.34 12.42 -7.74
CA ILE A 79 7.06 11.25 -7.22
C ILE A 79 8.43 11.65 -6.68
N ASP A 80 9.18 12.51 -7.39
CA ASP A 80 10.45 13.04 -6.92
C ASP A 80 10.29 13.85 -5.62
N GLY A 81 9.26 14.69 -5.55
CA GLY A 81 8.93 15.44 -4.34
C GLY A 81 8.62 14.52 -3.14
N LEU A 82 7.85 13.45 -3.37
CA LEU A 82 7.57 12.44 -2.34
C LEU A 82 8.84 11.72 -1.90
N ALA A 83 9.67 11.29 -2.85
CA ALA A 83 10.93 10.62 -2.56
C ALA A 83 11.85 11.50 -1.70
N ALA A 84 11.98 12.78 -2.03
CA ALA A 84 12.74 13.74 -1.24
C ALA A 84 12.18 13.93 0.18
N GLN A 85 10.85 14.01 0.31
CA GLN A 85 10.19 14.11 1.62
C GLN A 85 10.42 12.84 2.46
N TYR A 86 10.26 11.65 1.89
CA TYR A 86 10.46 10.39 2.60
C TYR A 86 11.92 10.16 3.00
N ALA A 87 12.86 10.53 2.14
CA ALA A 87 14.29 10.48 2.49
C ALA A 87 14.66 11.43 3.65
N SER A 88 13.99 12.59 3.74
CA SER A 88 14.21 13.55 4.82
C SER A 88 13.46 13.17 6.12
N ARG A 89 12.20 12.78 5.99
CA ARG A 89 11.33 12.43 7.11
C ARG A 89 10.24 11.47 6.66
N LEU A 90 10.46 10.19 6.93
CA LEU A 90 9.47 9.16 6.64
C LEU A 90 8.41 9.11 7.77
N PRO A 91 7.11 9.32 7.48
CA PRO A 91 6.05 9.25 8.48
C PRO A 91 5.63 7.80 8.73
N LEU A 92 6.46 7.02 9.40
CA LEU A 92 6.12 5.64 9.76
C LEU A 92 4.92 5.59 10.69
N LEU A 93 4.03 4.65 10.45
CA LEU A 93 2.93 4.35 11.36
C LEU A 93 3.45 3.71 12.66
N PRO A 94 2.82 4.02 13.81
CA PRO A 94 3.22 3.42 15.08
C PRO A 94 3.22 1.90 15.03
N GLY A 95 4.33 1.30 15.40
CA GLY A 95 4.51 -0.15 15.42
C GLY A 95 4.86 -0.79 14.07
N ALA A 96 4.98 -0.04 12.96
CA ALA A 96 5.26 -0.60 11.63
C ALA A 96 6.58 -1.38 11.59
N VAL A 97 7.67 -0.77 12.04
CA VAL A 97 8.99 -1.42 12.05
C VAL A 97 9.00 -2.68 12.93
N ASP A 98 8.40 -2.57 14.12
CA ASP A 98 8.36 -3.69 15.06
C ASP A 98 7.49 -4.86 14.54
N ALA A 99 6.35 -4.56 13.90
CA ALA A 99 5.48 -5.58 13.30
C ALA A 99 6.20 -6.30 12.14
N VAL A 100 6.85 -5.56 11.24
CA VAL A 100 7.61 -6.13 10.13
C VAL A 100 8.74 -7.02 10.66
N ARG A 101 9.59 -6.52 11.57
CA ARG A 101 10.72 -7.29 12.12
C ARG A 101 10.26 -8.52 12.87
N ARG A 102 9.17 -8.43 13.63
CA ARG A 102 8.57 -9.56 14.35
C ARG A 102 8.11 -10.66 13.42
N LEU A 103 7.42 -10.30 12.30
CA LEU A 103 6.91 -11.29 11.36
C LEU A 103 8.01 -11.82 10.44
N ALA A 104 8.99 -10.99 10.04
CA ALA A 104 10.14 -11.41 9.23
C ALA A 104 10.98 -12.51 9.93
N ALA A 105 10.97 -12.57 11.26
CA ALA A 105 11.62 -13.64 12.01
C ALA A 105 10.96 -15.02 11.84
N ARG A 106 9.78 -15.10 11.21
CA ARG A 106 8.97 -16.32 11.10
C ARG A 106 8.50 -16.63 9.70
N TRP A 107 8.29 -15.64 8.86
CA TRP A 107 7.74 -15.77 7.51
C TRP A 107 8.54 -14.94 6.51
N PRO A 108 8.67 -15.40 5.28
CA PRO A 108 9.05 -14.53 4.18
C PRO A 108 7.99 -13.43 3.99
N LEU A 109 8.45 -12.20 3.80
CA LEU A 109 7.59 -11.04 3.64
C LEU A 109 7.73 -10.44 2.25
N ALA A 110 6.63 -9.88 1.72
CA ALA A 110 6.65 -9.02 0.55
C ALA A 110 5.86 -7.73 0.79
N VAL A 111 6.20 -6.71 0.01
CA VAL A 111 5.36 -5.51 -0.17
C VAL A 111 4.56 -5.64 -1.46
N ALA A 112 3.29 -5.26 -1.43
CA ALA A 112 2.41 -5.12 -2.60
C ALA A 112 1.72 -3.75 -2.54
N SER A 113 2.20 -2.76 -3.29
CA SER A 113 1.75 -1.38 -3.22
C SER A 113 1.30 -0.82 -4.56
N SER A 114 0.40 0.17 -4.54
CA SER A 114 0.04 0.97 -5.70
C SER A 114 1.08 2.04 -6.05
N SER A 115 2.02 2.30 -5.17
CA SER A 115 3.11 3.25 -5.37
C SER A 115 4.15 2.73 -6.39
N PRO A 116 4.83 3.63 -7.12
CA PRO A 116 5.94 3.27 -8.00
C PRO A 116 7.05 2.50 -7.28
N ALA A 117 7.71 1.58 -8.00
CA ALA A 117 8.79 0.77 -7.44
C ALA A 117 9.94 1.62 -6.84
N SER A 118 10.24 2.78 -7.45
CA SER A 118 11.23 3.73 -6.94
C SER A 118 10.85 4.28 -5.56
N LEU A 119 9.57 4.60 -5.36
CA LEU A 119 9.09 5.13 -4.07
C LEU A 119 9.05 4.04 -2.99
N ILE A 120 8.63 2.82 -3.36
CA ILE A 120 8.71 1.66 -2.45
C ILE A 120 10.16 1.47 -1.97
N ALA A 121 11.13 1.56 -2.89
CA ALA A 121 12.54 1.45 -2.57
C ALA A 121 12.99 2.50 -1.55
N VAL A 122 12.64 3.78 -1.76
CA VAL A 122 12.97 4.88 -0.85
C VAL A 122 12.37 4.66 0.54
N VAL A 123 11.10 4.21 0.61
CA VAL A 123 10.44 3.92 1.89
C VAL A 123 11.16 2.80 2.65
N LEU A 124 11.45 1.69 1.97
CA LEU A 124 12.09 0.54 2.61
C LEU A 124 13.52 0.85 3.07
N ASP A 125 14.26 1.68 2.33
CA ASP A 125 15.59 2.11 2.73
C ASP A 125 15.53 3.09 3.92
N ALA A 126 14.69 4.10 3.84
CA ALA A 126 14.54 5.10 4.91
C ALA A 126 13.99 4.48 6.21
N ALA A 127 13.19 3.42 6.13
CA ALA A 127 12.71 2.65 7.29
C ALA A 127 13.71 1.61 7.82
N GLU A 128 14.82 1.37 7.13
CA GLU A 128 15.77 0.27 7.40
C GLU A 128 15.09 -1.12 7.40
N LEU A 129 14.13 -1.31 6.48
CA LEU A 129 13.33 -2.52 6.35
C LEU A 129 13.61 -3.32 5.09
N ARG A 130 14.46 -2.84 4.18
CA ARG A 130 14.74 -3.53 2.91
C ARG A 130 15.10 -5.00 3.09
N SER A 131 15.96 -5.31 4.05
CA SER A 131 16.40 -6.69 4.32
C SER A 131 15.34 -7.58 4.97
N ALA A 132 14.27 -7.01 5.50
CA ALA A 132 13.16 -7.77 6.08
C ALA A 132 12.19 -8.30 5.03
N PHE A 133 12.19 -7.71 3.83
CA PHE A 133 11.33 -8.12 2.73
C PHE A 133 12.08 -8.91 1.68
N THR A 134 11.55 -10.08 1.33
CA THR A 134 12.08 -10.95 0.27
C THR A 134 11.75 -10.37 -1.11
N ALA A 135 10.60 -9.69 -1.24
CA ALA A 135 10.13 -9.09 -2.48
C ALA A 135 9.38 -7.78 -2.24
N ALA A 136 9.37 -6.92 -3.25
CA ALA A 136 8.49 -5.77 -3.34
C ALA A 136 7.90 -5.73 -4.75
N VAL A 137 6.60 -5.46 -4.85
CA VAL A 137 5.84 -5.41 -6.09
C VAL A 137 5.06 -4.11 -6.16
N SER A 138 5.29 -3.34 -7.22
CA SER A 138 4.48 -2.19 -7.57
C SER A 138 3.31 -2.60 -8.45
N SER A 139 2.15 -1.94 -8.31
CA SER A 139 1.05 -2.09 -9.27
C SER A 139 1.43 -1.65 -10.70
N GLU A 140 2.52 -0.89 -10.87
CA GLU A 140 3.05 -0.53 -12.20
C GLU A 140 3.74 -1.71 -12.91
N GLU A 141 4.06 -2.79 -12.19
CA GLU A 141 4.71 -3.99 -12.72
C GLU A 141 3.72 -5.09 -13.16
N VAL A 142 2.42 -4.85 -12.98
CA VAL A 142 1.36 -5.81 -13.30
C VAL A 142 0.36 -5.20 -14.28
N GLU A 143 -0.48 -6.03 -14.87
CA GLU A 143 -1.43 -5.58 -15.89
C GLU A 143 -2.51 -4.67 -15.30
N ARG A 144 -3.00 -5.00 -14.09
CA ARG A 144 -4.10 -4.28 -13.44
C ARG A 144 -3.73 -4.01 -11.98
N GLY A 145 -3.83 -2.73 -11.58
CA GLY A 145 -3.67 -2.32 -10.18
C GLY A 145 -4.85 -2.73 -9.31
N LYS A 146 -4.74 -2.50 -7.99
CA LYS A 146 -5.82 -2.69 -7.02
C LYS A 146 -7.08 -1.92 -7.48
N PRO A 147 -8.29 -2.49 -7.48
CA PRO A 147 -8.71 -3.70 -6.74
C PRO A 147 -8.52 -5.04 -7.47
N ALA A 148 -7.86 -5.09 -8.64
CA ALA A 148 -7.51 -6.37 -9.26
C ALA A 148 -6.46 -7.11 -8.40
N PRO A 149 -6.47 -8.47 -8.42
CA PRO A 149 -5.62 -9.27 -7.55
C PRO A 149 -4.14 -9.31 -7.96
N ASP A 150 -3.80 -8.76 -9.11
CA ASP A 150 -2.57 -9.01 -9.86
C ASP A 150 -1.30 -8.71 -9.02
N VAL A 151 -1.28 -7.61 -8.27
CA VAL A 151 -0.13 -7.23 -7.43
C VAL A 151 0.10 -8.22 -6.28
N TYR A 152 -0.98 -8.74 -5.68
CA TYR A 152 -0.90 -9.74 -4.60
C TYR A 152 -0.52 -11.13 -5.14
N LEU A 153 -1.05 -11.51 -6.32
CA LEU A 153 -0.64 -12.73 -7.01
C LEU A 153 0.84 -12.69 -7.38
N ALA A 154 1.33 -11.56 -7.88
CA ALA A 154 2.74 -11.37 -8.20
C ALA A 154 3.61 -11.43 -6.94
N ALA A 155 3.16 -10.85 -5.81
CA ALA A 155 3.86 -10.92 -4.54
C ALA A 155 3.95 -12.36 -4.02
N ALA A 156 2.85 -13.12 -4.02
CA ALA A 156 2.84 -14.52 -3.63
C ALA A 156 3.77 -15.37 -4.52
N ALA A 157 3.74 -15.14 -5.84
CA ALA A 157 4.62 -15.81 -6.78
C ALA A 157 6.12 -15.52 -6.50
N ARG A 158 6.48 -14.27 -6.19
CA ARG A 158 7.86 -13.91 -5.82
C ARG A 158 8.31 -14.50 -4.49
N LEU A 159 7.37 -14.77 -3.58
CA LEU A 159 7.64 -15.48 -2.33
C LEU A 159 7.70 -17.00 -2.50
N GLY A 160 7.28 -17.53 -3.66
CA GLY A 160 7.24 -18.96 -3.94
C GLY A 160 6.12 -19.70 -3.20
N VAL A 161 5.04 -18.99 -2.79
CA VAL A 161 3.93 -19.57 -2.06
C VAL A 161 2.64 -19.54 -2.89
N ARG A 162 1.71 -20.43 -2.55
CA ARG A 162 0.35 -20.35 -3.09
C ARG A 162 -0.40 -19.20 -2.42
N PRO A 163 -1.25 -18.45 -3.14
CA PRO A 163 -2.00 -17.34 -2.54
C PRO A 163 -2.85 -17.76 -1.33
N ASP A 164 -3.43 -18.97 -1.34
CA ASP A 164 -4.28 -19.49 -0.26
C ASP A 164 -3.50 -19.90 1.01
N THR A 165 -2.16 -19.93 0.95
CA THR A 165 -1.26 -20.05 2.12
C THR A 165 -0.61 -18.72 2.50
N GLY A 166 -1.01 -17.62 1.89
CA GLY A 166 -0.55 -16.27 2.20
C GLY A 166 -1.53 -15.47 3.06
N ALA A 167 -1.01 -14.55 3.86
CA ALA A 167 -1.79 -13.52 4.53
C ALA A 167 -1.47 -12.14 3.92
N ALA A 168 -2.45 -11.23 3.89
CA ALA A 168 -2.28 -9.85 3.45
C ALA A 168 -2.65 -8.88 4.58
N VAL A 169 -1.88 -7.80 4.73
CA VAL A 169 -2.15 -6.71 5.68
C VAL A 169 -2.48 -5.45 4.88
N GLU A 170 -3.68 -4.89 5.11
CA GLU A 170 -4.27 -3.83 4.30
C GLU A 170 -5.11 -2.85 5.12
N ASP A 171 -5.28 -1.62 4.59
CA ASP A 171 -6.10 -0.59 5.21
C ASP A 171 -7.22 -0.07 4.30
N SER A 172 -7.09 -0.25 2.97
CA SER A 172 -7.92 0.40 1.95
C SER A 172 -8.97 -0.52 1.32
N SER A 173 -10.09 0.06 0.84
CA SER A 173 -11.15 -0.71 0.15
C SER A 173 -10.63 -1.47 -1.07
N ASN A 174 -9.80 -0.83 -1.89
CA ASN A 174 -9.27 -1.44 -3.10
C ASN A 174 -8.25 -2.54 -2.77
N GLY A 175 -7.42 -2.31 -1.76
CA GLY A 175 -6.45 -3.30 -1.32
C GLY A 175 -7.08 -4.54 -0.68
N LEU A 176 -8.09 -4.35 0.19
CA LEU A 176 -8.86 -5.45 0.79
C LEU A 176 -9.51 -6.33 -0.29
N ARG A 177 -10.12 -5.70 -1.31
CA ARG A 177 -10.71 -6.43 -2.44
C ARG A 177 -9.66 -7.16 -3.26
N ALA A 178 -8.51 -6.52 -3.54
CA ALA A 178 -7.43 -7.13 -4.30
C ALA A 178 -6.83 -8.35 -3.59
N ALA A 179 -6.53 -8.23 -2.29
CA ALA A 179 -5.99 -9.31 -1.49
C ALA A 179 -6.97 -10.50 -1.37
N ALA A 180 -8.25 -10.21 -1.13
CA ALA A 180 -9.29 -11.23 -1.08
C ALA A 180 -9.51 -11.93 -2.42
N ALA A 181 -9.53 -11.17 -3.53
CA ALA A 181 -9.65 -11.71 -4.88
C ALA A 181 -8.44 -12.56 -5.28
N ALA A 182 -7.25 -12.27 -4.75
CA ALA A 182 -6.06 -13.10 -4.90
C ALA A 182 -6.12 -14.40 -4.08
N GLY A 183 -7.04 -14.52 -3.11
CA GLY A 183 -7.21 -15.70 -2.27
C GLY A 183 -6.38 -15.69 -0.98
N LEU A 184 -5.73 -14.59 -0.62
CA LEU A 184 -5.01 -14.45 0.63
C LEU A 184 -5.96 -14.34 1.83
N ALA A 185 -5.48 -14.71 3.03
CA ALA A 185 -6.15 -14.40 4.28
C ALA A 185 -5.95 -12.92 4.63
N VAL A 186 -7.01 -12.14 4.61
CA VAL A 186 -6.94 -10.68 4.73
C VAL A 186 -7.01 -10.24 6.19
N ILE A 187 -6.05 -9.42 6.60
CA ILE A 187 -6.02 -8.68 7.87
C ILE A 187 -6.23 -7.21 7.54
N ALA A 188 -7.30 -6.62 8.05
CA ALA A 188 -7.57 -5.20 7.89
C ALA A 188 -7.01 -4.41 9.08
N ILE A 189 -6.36 -3.28 8.80
CA ILE A 189 -5.97 -2.27 9.80
C ILE A 189 -6.49 -0.91 9.33
N PRO A 190 -7.81 -0.66 9.47
CA PRO A 190 -8.45 0.53 8.93
C PRO A 190 -7.91 1.81 9.57
N ARG A 191 -7.75 2.86 8.76
CA ARG A 191 -7.43 4.19 9.26
C ARG A 191 -8.71 4.94 9.59
N PRO A 192 -8.85 5.51 10.80
CA PRO A 192 -10.06 6.26 11.18
C PRO A 192 -10.37 7.45 10.27
N GLU A 193 -9.32 8.08 9.73
CA GLU A 193 -9.41 9.23 8.84
C GLU A 193 -9.89 8.85 7.43
N TYR A 194 -9.64 7.60 7.01
CA TYR A 194 -9.92 7.07 5.68
C TYR A 194 -10.50 5.65 5.76
N PRO A 195 -11.67 5.47 6.39
CA PRO A 195 -12.20 4.13 6.63
C PRO A 195 -12.56 3.45 5.31
N PRO A 196 -12.22 2.15 5.15
CA PRO A 196 -12.65 1.40 4.00
C PRO A 196 -14.16 1.20 3.99
N ALA A 197 -14.73 0.97 2.80
CA ALA A 197 -16.13 0.66 2.64
C ALA A 197 -16.48 -0.64 3.41
N GLU A 198 -17.70 -0.69 3.98
CA GLU A 198 -18.12 -1.82 4.80
C GLU A 198 -18.11 -3.17 4.06
N ASP A 199 -18.44 -3.17 2.76
CA ASP A 199 -18.40 -4.38 1.93
C ASP A 199 -16.96 -4.90 1.76
N ALA A 200 -15.98 -4.01 1.64
CA ALA A 200 -14.57 -4.37 1.57
C ALA A 200 -14.07 -4.88 2.93
N LEU A 201 -14.47 -4.22 4.02
CA LEU A 201 -14.05 -4.62 5.37
C LEU A 201 -14.57 -6.03 5.74
N ARG A 202 -15.75 -6.43 5.24
CA ARG A 202 -16.29 -7.79 5.42
C ARG A 202 -15.45 -8.90 4.76
N LEU A 203 -14.51 -8.56 3.88
CA LEU A 203 -13.57 -9.51 3.27
C LEU A 203 -12.42 -9.88 4.21
N ALA A 204 -12.17 -9.08 5.24
CA ALA A 204 -11.13 -9.35 6.21
C ALA A 204 -11.52 -10.50 7.15
N ARG A 205 -10.57 -11.41 7.41
CA ARG A 205 -10.71 -12.45 8.44
C ARG A 205 -10.55 -11.88 9.85
N ILE A 206 -9.68 -10.87 9.97
CA ILE A 206 -9.42 -10.17 11.24
C ILE A 206 -9.33 -8.67 10.93
N VAL A 207 -9.91 -7.88 11.81
CA VAL A 207 -9.78 -6.42 11.82
C VAL A 207 -9.03 -6.04 13.09
N LEU A 208 -7.90 -5.37 12.94
CA LEU A 208 -7.07 -4.88 14.03
C LEU A 208 -7.18 -3.36 14.11
N SER A 209 -6.97 -2.79 15.30
CA SER A 209 -6.97 -1.34 15.49
C SER A 209 -5.60 -0.72 15.23
N SER A 210 -4.53 -1.53 15.25
CA SER A 210 -3.16 -1.05 15.03
C SER A 210 -2.20 -2.19 14.67
N LEU A 211 -1.03 -1.82 14.13
CA LEU A 211 0.08 -2.76 13.85
C LEU A 211 0.67 -3.38 15.13
N THR A 212 0.43 -2.82 16.30
CA THR A 212 0.89 -3.41 17.56
C THR A 212 0.18 -4.71 17.89
N GLU A 213 -1.05 -4.90 17.39
CA GLU A 213 -1.84 -6.12 17.53
C GLU A 213 -1.48 -7.19 16.48
N LEU A 214 -0.69 -6.84 15.46
CA LEU A 214 -0.24 -7.76 14.43
C LEU A 214 0.91 -8.61 14.97
N THR A 215 0.57 -9.68 15.68
CA THR A 215 1.50 -10.60 16.34
C THR A 215 1.68 -11.91 15.57
N VAL A 216 2.62 -12.73 16.01
CA VAL A 216 2.78 -14.10 15.49
C VAL A 216 1.51 -14.92 15.71
N ASP A 217 0.85 -14.74 16.85
CA ASP A 217 -0.37 -15.50 17.18
C ASP A 217 -1.57 -15.01 16.35
N THR A 218 -1.61 -13.71 16.00
CA THR A 218 -2.60 -13.17 15.05
C THR A 218 -2.50 -13.88 13.70
N ILE A 219 -1.29 -14.04 13.15
CA ILE A 219 -1.08 -14.74 11.87
C ILE A 219 -1.45 -16.22 11.98
N ARG A 220 -1.06 -16.89 13.06
CA ARG A 220 -1.42 -18.32 13.29
C ARG A 220 -2.91 -18.54 13.43
N GLY A 221 -3.63 -17.59 14.01
CA GLY A 221 -5.08 -17.66 14.17
C GLY A 221 -5.89 -17.48 12.88
N LEU A 222 -5.24 -17.25 11.73
CA LEU A 222 -5.88 -17.18 10.41
C LEU A 222 -6.11 -18.57 9.78
N CYS A 223 -5.53 -19.60 10.37
CA CYS A 223 -5.59 -21.00 9.91
C CYS A 223 -6.91 -21.67 10.26
#